data_e800e10a1e73158f9a0572100182f38b
#
_entry.id   e800e10a1e73158f9a0572100182f38b
#
_cell.length_a   1.000
_cell.length_b   1.000
_cell.length_c   1.000
_cell.angle_alpha   90.00
_cell.angle_beta   90.00
_cell.angle_gamma   90.00
#
_symmetry.space_group_name_H-M   'P 1'
#
loop_
_entity.id
_entity.type
_entity.pdbx_description
1 polymer ?
#
loop_
_entity_poly.entity_id
_entity_poly.type
_entity_poly.pdbx_seq_one_letter_code
_entity_poly.pdbx_strand_id
1 'polypeptide(L)'
;MVAPGPERTGMGPAARAGPRWSIVDRVQVDLGYTYDDNVTRSRSGDQILADQLLGLNVSAGGTLRISDNTRVVVTGTLNGEKFKTYNGLSNLSGGLQAELQYRQSAAFDAVTFGAFARGWLDNYVSHLRDGSHFGLGVNAQGALTDRIGIYGELAWNQRDAQSEVWDLHYYSARLNVDYSLGRNGTVYLNGEYRRGNTVSDGGPTLVNVRLAQVFVLDDAFPDKQLFAYRENARTWVSSLGYNLPLGPRASIDISWRRTQATPIDRPDFDVQGSLRYIDNQYSVFLLKAF
;
A
#
# COMPACT_ATOMS: atom_id res chain seq x y z
N MET A 1 -1.84 -5.60 7.44
CA MET A 1 -0.96 -4.46 7.09
C MET A 1 -1.47 -3.89 5.77
N VAL A 2 -2.15 -2.76 5.82
CA VAL A 2 -2.52 -2.02 4.62
C VAL A 2 -1.23 -1.37 4.12
N ALA A 3 -0.70 -1.81 2.97
CA ALA A 3 0.32 -0.99 2.31
C ALA A 3 -0.34 0.35 1.97
N PRO A 4 0.33 1.48 2.15
CA PRO A 4 -0.20 2.76 1.71
C PRO A 4 -0.67 2.62 0.26
N GLY A 5 -1.88 3.09 -0.04
CA GLY A 5 -2.42 3.09 -1.39
C GLY A 5 -1.44 3.77 -2.34
N PRO A 6 -1.49 3.49 -3.66
CA PRO A 6 -0.62 4.14 -4.62
C PRO A 6 -0.81 5.65 -4.50
N GLU A 7 0.26 6.36 -4.16
CA GLU A 7 0.27 7.81 -4.22
C GLU A 7 -0.11 8.20 -5.66
N ARG A 8 -1.26 8.84 -5.78
CA ARG A 8 -1.68 9.41 -7.07
C ARG A 8 -0.79 10.61 -7.35
N THR A 9 0.28 10.40 -8.07
CA THR A 9 0.97 11.50 -8.73
C THR A 9 0.06 12.01 -9.84
N GLY A 10 -0.91 12.86 -9.45
CA GLY A 10 -1.78 13.54 -10.40
C GLY A 10 -0.91 14.29 -11.41
N MET A 11 -1.06 13.97 -12.69
CA MET A 11 -0.51 14.76 -13.77
C MET A 11 -1.22 16.13 -13.77
N GLY A 12 -0.67 17.08 -13.01
CA GLY A 12 -1.08 18.49 -13.13
C GLY A 12 -0.61 19.05 -14.46
N PRO A 13 -1.33 20.05 -15.04
CA PRO A 13 -0.92 20.73 -16.26
C PRO A 13 0.47 21.31 -16.07
N ALA A 14 1.28 21.30 -17.14
CA ALA A 14 2.67 21.75 -17.18
C ALA A 14 2.83 23.07 -16.42
N ALA A 15 3.51 23.03 -15.29
CA ALA A 15 3.77 24.21 -14.48
C ALA A 15 4.66 25.17 -15.27
N ARG A 16 4.21 26.40 -15.44
CA ARG A 16 5.03 27.53 -15.90
C ARG A 16 6.26 27.62 -15.00
N ALA A 17 7.41 27.98 -15.58
CA ALA A 17 8.68 28.13 -14.88
C ALA A 17 8.52 28.96 -13.60
N GLY A 18 8.37 28.30 -12.48
CA GLY A 18 8.32 28.85 -11.14
C GLY A 18 9.68 28.75 -10.45
N PRO A 19 9.84 29.30 -9.24
CA PRO A 19 11.11 29.33 -8.53
C PRO A 19 11.70 27.93 -8.37
N ARG A 20 13.03 27.86 -8.36
CA ARG A 20 13.82 26.61 -8.32
C ARG A 20 13.56 25.71 -7.09
N TRP A 21 12.85 26.21 -6.08
CA TRP A 21 12.41 25.52 -4.89
C TRP A 21 10.96 25.81 -4.57
N SER A 22 10.15 24.78 -4.51
CA SER A 22 8.87 24.80 -3.81
C SER A 22 9.01 23.88 -2.59
N ILE A 23 8.98 24.43 -1.38
CA ILE A 23 9.20 23.67 -0.13
C ILE A 23 7.98 22.80 0.19
N VAL A 24 6.79 23.25 -0.15
CA VAL A 24 5.53 22.49 -0.06
C VAL A 24 4.65 22.89 -1.22
N ASP A 25 4.51 22.02 -2.22
CA ASP A 25 3.69 22.27 -3.40
C ASP A 25 2.24 21.91 -3.15
N ARG A 26 1.99 20.96 -2.26
CA ARG A 26 0.64 20.45 -1.97
C ARG A 26 0.62 19.76 -0.61
N VAL A 27 -0.46 19.99 0.13
CA VAL A 27 -0.85 19.20 1.29
C VAL A 27 -2.15 18.49 0.94
N GLN A 28 -2.23 17.20 1.19
CA GLN A 28 -3.43 16.39 1.00
C GLN A 28 -3.81 15.73 2.32
N VAL A 29 -5.11 15.72 2.60
CA VAL A 29 -5.71 15.03 3.75
C VAL A 29 -6.78 14.10 3.21
N ASP A 30 -6.68 12.82 3.57
CA ASP A 30 -7.62 11.79 3.20
C ASP A 30 -8.23 11.21 4.48
N LEU A 31 -9.55 11.23 4.59
CA LEU A 31 -10.29 10.62 5.68
C LEU A 31 -11.20 9.54 5.11
N GLY A 32 -11.17 8.35 5.66
CA GLY A 32 -11.91 7.24 5.10
C GLY A 32 -12.36 6.19 6.07
N TYR A 33 -13.23 5.36 5.55
CA TYR A 33 -13.76 4.17 6.19
C TYR A 33 -13.47 2.95 5.30
N THR A 34 -13.03 1.86 5.93
CA THR A 34 -12.78 0.59 5.25
C THR A 34 -13.44 -0.54 6.03
N TYR A 35 -14.09 -1.43 5.31
CA TYR A 35 -14.50 -2.76 5.77
C TYR A 35 -13.50 -3.78 5.22
N ASP A 36 -12.95 -4.62 6.10
CA ASP A 36 -12.00 -5.68 5.80
C ASP A 36 -12.64 -7.02 6.19
N ASP A 37 -12.76 -7.95 5.25
CA ASP A 37 -13.44 -9.24 5.48
C ASP A 37 -12.53 -10.32 6.08
N ASN A 38 -11.21 -10.06 6.16
CA ASN A 38 -10.23 -11.00 6.69
C ASN A 38 -9.00 -10.31 7.29
N VAL A 39 -9.18 -9.56 8.39
CA VAL A 39 -8.06 -8.86 9.08
C VAL A 39 -6.99 -9.82 9.62
N THR A 40 -7.33 -11.08 9.84
CA THR A 40 -6.41 -12.15 10.23
C THR A 40 -5.61 -12.72 9.07
N ARG A 41 -6.05 -12.51 7.83
CA ARG A 41 -5.48 -13.20 6.67
C ARG A 41 -5.45 -14.71 6.83
N SER A 42 -6.43 -15.23 7.57
CA SER A 42 -6.55 -16.65 7.81
C SER A 42 -7.02 -17.42 6.57
N ARG A 43 -6.69 -18.71 6.56
CA ARG A 43 -7.15 -19.69 5.56
C ARG A 43 -8.35 -20.48 6.03
N SER A 44 -8.56 -20.56 7.35
CA SER A 44 -9.62 -21.35 8.00
C SER A 44 -10.85 -20.49 8.24
N GLY A 45 -12.02 -20.98 7.87
CA GLY A 45 -13.26 -20.21 7.91
C GLY A 45 -13.67 -19.68 9.28
N ASP A 46 -13.41 -20.42 10.34
CA ASP A 46 -13.68 -20.03 11.75
C ASP A 46 -12.67 -18.99 12.30
N GLN A 47 -11.55 -18.83 11.62
CA GLN A 47 -10.48 -17.89 11.98
C GLN A 47 -10.41 -16.67 11.05
N ILE A 48 -11.25 -16.63 10.03
CA ILE A 48 -11.44 -15.47 9.18
C ILE A 48 -12.26 -14.46 9.97
N LEU A 49 -11.62 -13.37 10.38
CA LEU A 49 -12.24 -12.30 11.17
C LEU A 49 -12.37 -11.05 10.33
N ALA A 50 -13.56 -10.46 10.34
CA ALA A 50 -13.80 -9.18 9.68
C ALA A 50 -13.75 -8.04 10.69
N ASP A 51 -13.34 -6.86 10.25
CA ASP A 51 -13.40 -5.64 11.04
C ASP A 51 -13.63 -4.40 10.16
N GLN A 52 -13.84 -3.30 10.81
CA GLN A 52 -14.04 -1.97 10.22
C GLN A 52 -12.98 -1.05 10.78
N LEU A 53 -12.46 -0.16 9.94
CA LEU A 53 -11.49 0.83 10.38
C LEU A 53 -11.79 2.23 9.85
N LEU A 54 -11.41 3.22 10.62
CA LEU A 54 -11.28 4.61 10.19
C LEU A 54 -9.82 4.89 9.88
N GLY A 55 -9.57 5.48 8.72
CA GLY A 55 -8.24 5.86 8.26
C GLY A 55 -8.12 7.36 8.07
N LEU A 56 -7.01 7.92 8.53
CA LEU A 56 -6.59 9.29 8.26
C LEU A 56 -5.22 9.25 7.61
N ASN A 57 -5.07 9.89 6.46
CA ASN A 57 -3.78 10.08 5.81
C ASN A 57 -3.53 11.57 5.57
N VAL A 58 -2.36 12.05 5.93
CA VAL A 58 -1.89 13.41 5.64
C VAL A 58 -0.58 13.30 4.90
N SER A 59 -0.50 13.86 3.71
CA SER A 59 0.71 13.92 2.93
C SER A 59 1.07 15.34 2.52
N ALA A 60 2.37 15.62 2.51
CA ALA A 60 2.92 16.89 2.05
C ALA A 60 4.17 16.63 1.23
N GLY A 61 4.28 17.30 0.08
CA GLY A 61 5.41 17.11 -0.83
C GLY A 61 5.96 18.39 -1.39
N GLY A 62 7.25 18.35 -1.74
CA GLY A 62 7.95 19.43 -2.40
C GLY A 62 8.81 18.92 -3.56
N THR A 63 9.07 19.80 -4.50
CA THR A 63 9.85 19.49 -5.71
C THR A 63 11.07 20.36 -5.81
N LEU A 64 12.24 19.74 -6.00
CA LEU A 64 13.50 20.40 -6.34
C LEU A 64 13.83 20.16 -7.81
N ARG A 65 13.81 21.19 -8.63
CA ARG A 65 14.23 21.09 -10.02
C ARG A 65 15.76 21.17 -10.12
N ILE A 66 16.38 20.11 -10.64
CA ILE A 66 17.84 20.03 -10.86
C ILE A 66 18.17 20.56 -12.25
N SER A 67 17.42 20.15 -13.28
CA SER A 67 17.57 20.59 -14.66
C SER A 67 16.19 20.67 -15.34
N ASP A 68 16.17 20.96 -16.65
CA ASP A 68 14.91 21.00 -17.41
C ASP A 68 14.21 19.65 -17.47
N ASN A 69 14.96 18.57 -17.40
CA ASN A 69 14.48 17.20 -17.54
C ASN A 69 14.53 16.41 -16.23
N THR A 70 15.13 16.97 -15.17
CA THR A 70 15.40 16.22 -13.93
C THR A 70 14.92 16.99 -12.71
N ARG A 71 14.23 16.30 -11.83
CA ARG A 71 13.76 16.85 -10.55
C ARG A 71 13.84 15.80 -9.44
N VAL A 72 13.95 16.26 -8.22
CA VAL A 72 13.76 15.43 -7.02
C VAL A 72 12.42 15.81 -6.40
N VAL A 73 11.62 14.83 -6.11
CA VAL A 73 10.37 14.96 -5.36
C VAL A 73 10.57 14.35 -3.98
N VAL A 74 10.22 15.08 -2.94
CA VAL A 74 10.25 14.59 -1.56
C VAL A 74 8.84 14.66 -1.02
N THR A 75 8.34 13.56 -0.46
CA THR A 75 7.00 13.46 0.12
C THR A 75 7.10 12.93 1.53
N GLY A 76 6.51 13.66 2.48
CA GLY A 76 6.27 13.19 3.84
C GLY A 76 4.83 12.72 3.99
N THR A 77 4.62 11.65 4.73
CA THR A 77 3.29 11.07 4.97
C THR A 77 3.12 10.75 6.46
N LEU A 78 1.94 11.04 6.99
CA LEU A 78 1.48 10.59 8.31
C LEU A 78 0.17 9.84 8.10
N ASN A 79 0.10 8.61 8.61
CA ASN A 79 -1.06 7.75 8.47
C ASN A 79 -1.49 7.22 9.84
N GLY A 80 -2.81 7.22 10.11
CA GLY A 80 -3.39 6.65 11.31
C GLY A 80 -4.57 5.76 10.96
N GLU A 81 -4.65 4.59 11.56
CA GLU A 81 -5.74 3.65 11.40
C GLU A 81 -6.30 3.24 12.75
N LYS A 82 -7.62 3.30 12.88
CA LYS A 82 -8.35 2.92 14.08
C LYS A 82 -9.32 1.80 13.77
N PHE A 83 -9.01 0.60 14.23
CA PHE A 83 -9.88 -0.57 14.12
C PHE A 83 -10.98 -0.55 15.20
N LYS A 84 -12.16 -1.00 14.83
CA LYS A 84 -13.35 -0.97 15.69
C LYS A 84 -13.31 -2.08 16.74
N THR A 85 -13.01 -3.29 16.32
CA THR A 85 -13.06 -4.50 17.18
C THR A 85 -11.67 -4.90 17.64
N TYR A 86 -10.75 -5.09 16.71
CA TYR A 86 -9.40 -5.56 16.98
C TYR A 86 -8.43 -4.39 17.13
N ASN A 87 -8.57 -3.70 18.28
CA ASN A 87 -7.82 -2.48 18.56
C ASN A 87 -6.29 -2.67 18.50
N GLY A 88 -5.77 -3.86 18.75
CA GLY A 88 -4.35 -4.17 18.61
C GLY A 88 -3.79 -3.87 17.21
N LEU A 89 -4.64 -3.89 16.17
CA LEU A 89 -4.27 -3.56 14.80
C LEU A 89 -4.22 -2.05 14.52
N SER A 90 -4.78 -1.22 15.44
CA SER A 90 -4.76 0.24 15.30
C SER A 90 -3.32 0.75 15.35
N ASN A 91 -2.99 1.70 14.46
CA ASN A 91 -1.63 2.17 14.31
C ASN A 91 -1.55 3.66 13.96
N LEU A 92 -0.37 4.21 14.19
CA LEU A 92 0.09 5.49 13.65
C LEU A 92 1.42 5.26 12.96
N SER A 93 1.55 5.69 11.70
CA SER A 93 2.80 5.58 10.95
C SER A 93 3.20 6.91 10.33
N GLY A 94 4.51 7.14 10.23
CA GLY A 94 5.07 8.31 9.58
C GLY A 94 6.19 7.92 8.64
N GLY A 95 6.26 8.54 7.46
CA GLY A 95 7.23 8.17 6.46
C GLY A 95 7.71 9.32 5.58
N LEU A 96 8.82 9.05 4.91
CA LEU A 96 9.41 9.92 3.89
C LEU A 96 9.75 9.11 2.64
N GLN A 97 9.50 9.72 1.49
CA GLN A 97 9.95 9.22 0.19
C GLN A 97 10.73 10.33 -0.52
N ALA A 98 11.85 9.96 -1.10
CA ALA A 98 12.60 10.79 -2.03
C ALA A 98 12.68 10.08 -3.38
N GLU A 99 12.37 10.79 -4.45
CA GLU A 99 12.33 10.25 -5.81
C GLU A 99 13.05 11.17 -6.78
N LEU A 100 14.05 10.64 -7.48
CA LEU A 100 14.70 11.29 -8.60
C LEU A 100 13.92 10.96 -9.86
N GLN A 101 13.35 11.97 -10.51
CA GLN A 101 12.58 11.84 -11.74
C GLN A 101 13.32 12.41 -12.93
N TYR A 102 13.32 11.69 -14.04
CA TYR A 102 13.84 12.11 -15.34
C TYR A 102 12.77 11.98 -16.40
N ARG A 103 12.58 13.05 -17.19
CA ARG A 103 11.67 13.08 -18.33
C ARG A 103 12.41 13.58 -19.55
N GLN A 104 12.44 12.77 -20.62
CA GLN A 104 13.25 13.05 -21.81
C GLN A 104 12.81 14.33 -22.56
N SER A 105 11.53 14.63 -22.59
CA SER A 105 10.98 15.79 -23.29
C SER A 105 9.72 16.32 -22.60
N ALA A 106 9.26 17.50 -23.02
CA ALA A 106 7.97 18.06 -22.59
C ALA A 106 6.77 17.51 -23.40
N ALA A 107 6.99 16.57 -24.33
CA ALA A 107 5.92 15.99 -25.13
C ALA A 107 4.90 15.27 -24.25
N PHE A 108 3.65 15.23 -24.68
CA PHE A 108 2.56 14.63 -23.91
C PHE A 108 2.79 13.15 -23.62
N ASP A 109 3.28 12.41 -24.60
CA ASP A 109 3.59 10.96 -24.55
C ASP A 109 4.94 10.63 -23.94
N ALA A 110 5.72 11.65 -23.53
CA ALA A 110 7.03 11.43 -22.93
C ALA A 110 6.90 10.72 -21.58
N VAL A 111 7.56 9.56 -21.48
CA VAL A 111 7.64 8.77 -20.25
C VAL A 111 8.54 9.48 -19.24
N THR A 112 8.08 9.53 -17.99
CA THR A 112 8.89 9.93 -16.84
C THR A 112 9.39 8.69 -16.15
N PHE A 113 10.71 8.57 -16.00
CA PHE A 113 11.37 7.52 -15.23
C PHE A 113 11.71 8.04 -13.85
N GLY A 114 11.58 7.20 -12.83
CA GLY A 114 11.92 7.52 -11.46
C GLY A 114 12.79 6.45 -10.82
N ALA A 115 13.62 6.89 -9.87
CA ALA A 115 14.28 6.03 -8.91
C ALA A 115 14.00 6.60 -7.51
N PHE A 116 13.59 5.76 -6.57
CA PHE A 116 13.15 6.23 -5.26
C PHE A 116 13.73 5.41 -4.11
N ALA A 117 13.82 6.08 -2.96
CA ALA A 117 13.99 5.49 -1.66
C ALA A 117 12.86 5.97 -0.75
N ARG A 118 12.33 5.06 0.07
CA ARG A 118 11.25 5.35 1.00
C ARG A 118 11.48 4.67 2.33
N GLY A 119 11.07 5.32 3.43
CA GLY A 119 11.17 4.78 4.77
C GLY A 119 9.99 5.21 5.64
N TRP A 120 9.52 4.33 6.52
CA TRP A 120 8.45 4.58 7.48
C TRP A 120 8.80 4.04 8.85
N LEU A 121 8.21 4.65 9.86
CA LEU A 121 8.15 4.17 11.23
C LEU A 121 6.70 3.86 11.56
N ASP A 122 6.45 2.70 12.13
CA ASP A 122 5.12 2.25 12.54
C ASP A 122 5.06 2.07 14.05
N ASN A 123 3.97 2.55 14.64
CA ASN A 123 3.63 2.32 16.03
C ASN A 123 2.21 1.77 16.11
N TYR A 124 2.07 0.56 16.63
CA TYR A 124 0.81 -0.15 16.78
C TYR A 124 0.38 -0.19 18.25
N VAL A 125 -0.89 -0.42 18.50
CA VAL A 125 -1.36 -0.78 19.84
C VAL A 125 -0.80 -2.15 20.27
N SER A 126 -0.71 -3.09 19.33
CA SER A 126 0.06 -4.34 19.49
C SER A 126 1.55 -4.06 19.23
N HIS A 127 2.33 -3.86 20.27
CA HIS A 127 3.75 -3.50 20.15
C HIS A 127 4.61 -4.53 19.41
N LEU A 128 4.18 -5.78 19.31
CA LEU A 128 4.88 -6.80 18.51
C LEU A 128 5.08 -6.38 17.05
N ARG A 129 4.21 -5.48 16.55
CA ARG A 129 4.20 -4.97 15.18
C ARG A 129 4.94 -3.66 15.00
N ASP A 130 5.38 -3.01 16.09
CA ASP A 130 6.13 -1.76 16.01
C ASP A 130 7.42 -1.97 15.23
N GLY A 131 7.78 -1.02 14.37
CA GLY A 131 8.97 -1.21 13.56
C GLY A 131 9.19 -0.13 12.52
N SER A 132 10.09 -0.45 11.60
CA SER A 132 10.44 0.40 10.46
C SER A 132 10.32 -0.34 9.14
N HIS A 133 9.97 0.40 8.08
CA HIS A 133 9.96 -0.10 6.71
C HIS A 133 10.95 0.69 5.88
N PHE A 134 11.58 0.01 4.95
CA PHE A 134 12.45 0.60 3.97
C PHE A 134 12.14 0.01 2.58
N GLY A 135 12.19 0.84 1.55
CA GLY A 135 12.01 0.41 0.17
C GLY A 135 12.89 1.17 -0.80
N LEU A 136 13.42 0.46 -1.77
CA LEU A 136 14.15 1.02 -2.91
C LEU A 136 13.50 0.53 -4.19
N GLY A 137 13.40 1.40 -5.18
CA GLY A 137 12.79 0.98 -6.43
C GLY A 137 12.98 1.95 -7.58
N VAL A 138 12.45 1.52 -8.71
CA VAL A 138 12.37 2.30 -9.94
C VAL A 138 10.94 2.30 -10.44
N ASN A 139 10.56 3.36 -11.13
CA ASN A 139 9.25 3.47 -11.73
C ASN A 139 9.32 4.12 -13.11
N ALA A 140 8.23 3.94 -13.86
CA ALA A 140 7.99 4.65 -15.10
C ALA A 140 6.52 5.03 -15.17
N GLN A 141 6.23 6.25 -15.61
CA GLN A 141 4.87 6.75 -15.78
C GLN A 141 4.72 7.53 -17.06
N GLY A 142 3.56 7.40 -17.68
CA GLY A 142 3.26 8.10 -18.92
C GLY A 142 1.77 8.09 -19.25
N ALA A 143 1.39 8.88 -20.23
CA ALA A 143 0.06 8.86 -20.82
C ALA A 143 0.10 8.03 -22.10
N LEU A 144 -0.75 7.01 -22.22
CA LEU A 144 -0.96 6.29 -23.49
C LEU A 144 -1.88 7.09 -24.41
N THR A 145 -2.86 7.77 -23.85
CA THR A 145 -3.78 8.64 -24.54
C THR A 145 -4.10 9.85 -23.63
N ASP A 146 -4.86 10.81 -24.12
CA ASP A 146 -5.40 11.93 -23.31
C ASP A 146 -6.28 11.48 -22.13
N ARG A 147 -6.71 10.21 -22.12
CA ARG A 147 -7.57 9.64 -21.08
C ARG A 147 -6.95 8.50 -20.29
N ILE A 148 -5.90 7.87 -20.81
CA ILE A 148 -5.29 6.69 -20.20
C ILE A 148 -3.90 7.04 -19.71
N GLY A 149 -3.71 6.99 -18.39
CA GLY A 149 -2.43 7.04 -17.71
C GLY A 149 -1.97 5.66 -17.29
N ILE A 150 -0.67 5.41 -17.35
CA ILE A 150 -0.04 4.18 -16.84
C ILE A 150 1.10 4.53 -15.91
N TYR A 151 1.22 3.76 -14.83
CA TYR A 151 2.34 3.77 -13.90
C TYR A 151 2.80 2.35 -13.64
N GLY A 152 4.10 2.10 -13.74
CA GLY A 152 4.73 0.83 -13.39
C GLY A 152 5.84 1.04 -12.35
N GLU A 153 6.00 0.12 -11.40
CA GLU A 153 7.00 0.17 -10.34
C GLU A 153 7.60 -1.21 -10.11
N LEU A 154 8.91 -1.26 -9.89
CA LEU A 154 9.64 -2.41 -9.36
C LEU A 154 10.35 -1.97 -8.08
N ALA A 155 10.18 -2.71 -6.99
CA ALA A 155 10.78 -2.35 -5.71
C ALA A 155 11.26 -3.57 -4.92
N TRP A 156 12.30 -3.36 -4.14
CA TRP A 156 12.70 -4.18 -3.02
C TRP A 156 12.21 -3.52 -1.74
N ASN A 157 11.63 -4.30 -0.82
CA ASN A 157 11.05 -3.82 0.42
C ASN A 157 11.55 -4.68 1.58
N GLN A 158 11.87 -4.02 2.69
CA GLN A 158 12.23 -4.63 3.95
C GLN A 158 11.42 -4.00 5.07
N ARG A 159 11.04 -4.79 6.05
CA ARG A 159 10.48 -4.36 7.31
C ARG A 159 11.21 -5.05 8.44
N ASP A 160 11.58 -4.29 9.46
CA ASP A 160 12.14 -4.74 10.71
C ASP A 160 11.17 -4.34 11.84
N ALA A 161 10.74 -5.28 12.66
CA ALA A 161 9.73 -5.08 13.69
C ALA A 161 10.19 -5.59 15.06
N GLN A 162 9.42 -5.23 16.12
CA GLN A 162 9.70 -5.68 17.48
C GLN A 162 9.69 -7.22 17.58
N SER A 163 8.77 -7.88 16.88
CA SER A 163 8.75 -9.34 16.79
C SER A 163 9.21 -9.79 15.42
N GLU A 164 10.11 -10.78 15.39
CA GLU A 164 10.67 -11.38 14.19
C GLU A 164 9.61 -11.86 13.19
N VAL A 165 8.40 -12.19 13.64
CA VAL A 165 7.30 -12.61 12.75
C VAL A 165 6.96 -11.51 11.74
N TRP A 166 7.10 -10.25 12.12
CA TRP A 166 6.83 -9.12 11.24
C TRP A 166 8.08 -8.55 10.56
N ASP A 167 9.25 -9.21 10.69
CA ASP A 167 10.42 -8.92 9.85
C ASP A 167 10.18 -9.50 8.47
N LEU A 168 9.92 -8.63 7.51
CA LEU A 168 9.54 -9.02 6.15
C LEU A 168 10.53 -8.49 5.14
N HIS A 169 10.84 -9.30 4.14
CA HIS A 169 11.50 -8.86 2.93
C HIS A 169 10.80 -9.44 1.71
N TYR A 170 10.58 -8.61 0.71
CA TYR A 170 9.94 -9.02 -0.53
C TYR A 170 10.28 -8.09 -1.69
N TYR A 171 10.23 -8.64 -2.89
CA TYR A 171 10.24 -7.88 -4.14
C TYR A 171 8.81 -7.66 -4.60
N SER A 172 8.55 -6.50 -5.19
CA SER A 172 7.24 -6.17 -5.76
C SER A 172 7.35 -5.63 -7.18
N ALA A 173 6.35 -5.97 -7.99
CA ALA A 173 6.08 -5.37 -9.29
C ALA A 173 4.65 -4.86 -9.29
N ARG A 174 4.44 -3.56 -9.57
CA ARG A 174 3.14 -2.90 -9.57
C ARG A 174 2.85 -2.28 -10.92
N LEU A 175 1.60 -2.39 -11.33
CA LEU A 175 1.05 -1.70 -12.51
C LEU A 175 -0.24 -0.99 -12.10
N ASN A 176 -0.36 0.27 -12.47
CA ASN A 176 -1.59 1.05 -12.32
C ASN A 176 -2.01 1.59 -13.68
N VAL A 177 -3.30 1.51 -13.97
CA VAL A 177 -3.92 2.08 -15.17
C VAL A 177 -5.09 2.96 -14.71
N ASP A 178 -5.04 4.23 -15.11
CA ASP A 178 -6.08 5.22 -14.84
C ASP A 178 -6.81 5.55 -16.13
N TYR A 179 -8.15 5.57 -16.08
CA TYR A 179 -8.99 6.01 -17.18
C TYR A 179 -9.80 7.23 -16.77
N SER A 180 -9.52 8.37 -17.40
CA SER A 180 -10.22 9.64 -17.14
C SER A 180 -11.57 9.67 -17.86
N LEU A 181 -12.64 9.88 -17.09
CA LEU A 181 -13.99 10.16 -17.56
C LEU A 181 -14.24 11.68 -17.72
N GLY A 182 -13.17 12.47 -17.76
CA GLY A 182 -13.23 13.93 -17.80
C GLY A 182 -13.79 14.50 -16.49
N ARG A 183 -14.84 15.31 -16.60
CA ARG A 183 -15.48 15.91 -15.41
C ARG A 183 -16.15 14.89 -14.47
N ASN A 184 -16.42 13.69 -14.96
CA ASN A 184 -17.09 12.64 -14.21
C ASN A 184 -16.12 11.82 -13.36
N GLY A 185 -14.83 12.13 -13.35
CA GLY A 185 -13.86 11.46 -12.48
C GLY A 185 -12.94 10.49 -13.19
N THR A 186 -12.36 9.56 -12.43
CA THR A 186 -11.36 8.61 -12.92
C THR A 186 -11.66 7.24 -12.38
N VAL A 187 -11.73 6.24 -13.25
CA VAL A 187 -11.69 4.82 -12.89
C VAL A 187 -10.25 4.37 -12.90
N TYR A 188 -9.84 3.55 -11.96
CA TYR A 188 -8.49 2.99 -11.93
C TYR A 188 -8.47 1.51 -11.61
N LEU A 189 -7.49 0.84 -12.18
CA LEU A 189 -7.16 -0.55 -11.91
C LEU A 189 -5.69 -0.61 -11.47
N ASN A 190 -5.44 -1.27 -10.33
CA ASN A 190 -4.10 -1.52 -9.84
C ASN A 190 -3.88 -3.03 -9.68
N GLY A 191 -2.72 -3.52 -10.08
CA GLY A 191 -2.23 -4.86 -9.86
C GLY A 191 -0.83 -4.81 -9.26
N GLU A 192 -0.59 -5.57 -8.19
CA GLU A 192 0.73 -5.72 -7.59
C GLU A 192 1.01 -7.21 -7.34
N TYR A 193 2.16 -7.65 -7.79
CA TYR A 193 2.72 -8.96 -7.49
C TYR A 193 3.85 -8.79 -6.48
N ARG A 194 3.83 -9.57 -5.40
CA ARG A 194 4.88 -9.64 -4.39
C ARG A 194 5.42 -11.05 -4.29
N ARG A 195 6.73 -11.17 -4.09
CA ARG A 195 7.40 -12.43 -3.81
C ARG A 195 8.34 -12.26 -2.63
N GLY A 196 8.12 -13.01 -1.57
CA GLY A 196 8.88 -12.97 -0.32
C GLY A 196 7.98 -13.23 0.88
N ASN A 197 8.31 -12.65 2.03
CA ASN A 197 7.58 -12.92 3.25
C ASN A 197 6.21 -12.26 3.29
N THR A 198 5.27 -12.95 3.92
CA THR A 198 3.96 -12.45 4.34
C THR A 198 3.63 -13.01 5.73
N VAL A 199 2.66 -12.40 6.40
CA VAL A 199 2.13 -12.89 7.68
C VAL A 199 0.67 -13.26 7.52
N SER A 200 0.28 -14.37 8.10
CA SER A 200 -1.11 -14.80 8.28
C SER A 200 -1.34 -15.22 9.72
N ASP A 201 -2.56 -15.02 10.23
CA ASP A 201 -2.92 -15.41 11.57
C ASP A 201 -3.82 -16.66 11.54
N GLY A 202 -3.68 -17.51 12.56
CA GLY A 202 -4.48 -18.73 12.64
C GLY A 202 -4.23 -19.51 13.90
N GLY A 203 -5.01 -20.57 14.10
CA GLY A 203 -4.78 -21.54 15.19
C GLY A 203 -3.51 -22.38 14.99
N PRO A 204 -3.02 -23.04 16.03
CA PRO A 204 -1.80 -23.83 15.98
C PRO A 204 -2.02 -25.19 15.28
N THR A 205 -2.37 -25.14 13.99
CA THR A 205 -2.54 -26.34 13.17
C THR A 205 -1.19 -26.84 12.64
N LEU A 206 -1.10 -28.14 12.35
CA LEU A 206 0.11 -28.71 11.75
C LEU A 206 0.48 -28.02 10.43
N VAL A 207 -0.51 -27.61 9.63
CA VAL A 207 -0.32 -26.89 8.36
C VAL A 207 0.34 -25.54 8.62
N ASN A 208 -0.21 -24.72 9.52
CA ASN A 208 0.32 -23.40 9.82
C ASN A 208 1.76 -23.45 10.36
N VAL A 209 2.01 -24.38 11.29
CA VAL A 209 3.34 -24.58 11.87
C VAL A 209 4.37 -25.04 10.82
N ARG A 210 3.98 -25.88 9.87
CA ARG A 210 4.88 -26.37 8.79
C ARG A 210 5.16 -25.34 7.71
N LEU A 211 4.24 -24.40 7.47
CA LEU A 211 4.43 -23.29 6.53
C LEU A 211 5.25 -22.15 7.14
N ALA A 212 5.22 -22.03 8.45
CA ALA A 212 5.86 -20.93 9.17
C ALA A 212 7.38 -21.06 9.20
N GLN A 213 8.07 -19.96 8.93
CA GLN A 213 9.47 -19.77 9.25
C GLN A 213 9.66 -19.45 10.74
N VAL A 214 8.74 -18.65 11.27
CA VAL A 214 8.65 -18.23 12.66
C VAL A 214 7.19 -17.90 12.99
N PHE A 215 6.80 -18.07 14.25
CA PHE A 215 5.46 -17.73 14.72
C PHE A 215 5.48 -17.23 16.17
N VAL A 216 4.47 -16.47 16.52
CA VAL A 216 4.26 -15.91 17.88
C VAL A 216 2.76 -15.83 18.16
N LEU A 217 2.37 -15.91 19.44
CA LEU A 217 0.99 -15.62 19.86
C LEU A 217 0.68 -14.14 19.53
N ASP A 218 -0.39 -13.91 18.80
CA ASP A 218 -0.77 -12.58 18.36
C ASP A 218 -1.65 -11.87 19.39
N ASP A 219 -1.11 -10.84 20.01
CA ASP A 219 -1.77 -10.03 21.04
C ASP A 219 -2.81 -9.03 20.47
N ALA A 220 -2.87 -8.85 19.15
CA ALA A 220 -3.92 -8.05 18.52
C ALA A 220 -5.31 -8.73 18.58
N PHE A 221 -5.35 -10.05 18.81
CA PHE A 221 -6.56 -10.86 18.91
C PHE A 221 -6.67 -11.58 20.26
N PRO A 222 -6.72 -10.86 21.39
CA PRO A 222 -6.53 -11.43 22.72
C PRO A 222 -7.55 -12.52 23.08
N ASP A 223 -8.79 -12.41 22.57
CA ASP A 223 -9.88 -13.33 22.85
C ASP A 223 -9.91 -14.57 21.92
N LYS A 224 -8.98 -14.66 20.96
CA LYS A 224 -9.01 -15.67 19.89
C LYS A 224 -7.89 -16.71 19.98
N GLN A 225 -6.83 -16.45 20.76
CA GLN A 225 -5.64 -17.30 20.86
C GLN A 225 -5.06 -17.67 19.49
N LEU A 226 -4.99 -16.69 18.59
CA LEU A 226 -4.40 -16.84 17.28
C LEU A 226 -2.89 -16.61 17.35
N PHE A 227 -2.17 -17.31 16.47
CA PHE A 227 -0.75 -17.11 16.26
C PHE A 227 -0.53 -16.43 14.92
N ALA A 228 0.38 -15.47 14.89
CA ALA A 228 0.91 -14.93 13.66
C ALA A 228 2.02 -15.82 13.12
N TYR A 229 1.99 -16.12 11.83
CA TYR A 229 2.92 -17.00 11.13
C TYR A 229 3.55 -16.23 9.99
N ARG A 230 4.89 -16.06 10.01
CA ARG A 230 5.63 -15.57 8.85
C ARG A 230 5.91 -16.71 7.91
N GLU A 231 5.56 -16.55 6.67
CA GLU A 231 5.74 -17.53 5.61
C GLU A 231 6.28 -16.89 4.33
N ASN A 232 6.93 -17.69 3.49
CA ASN A 232 7.35 -17.28 2.17
C ASN A 232 6.21 -17.51 1.17
N ALA A 233 5.78 -16.46 0.47
CA ALA A 233 4.59 -16.51 -0.38
C ALA A 233 4.74 -15.73 -1.69
N ARG A 234 3.82 -16.06 -2.62
CA ARG A 234 3.46 -15.23 -3.76
C ARG A 234 2.15 -14.54 -3.44
N THR A 235 2.18 -13.21 -3.45
CA THR A 235 1.00 -12.41 -3.11
C THR A 235 0.59 -11.57 -4.32
N TRP A 236 -0.67 -11.66 -4.68
CA TRP A 236 -1.32 -10.76 -5.63
C TRP A 236 -2.20 -9.79 -4.89
N VAL A 237 -2.05 -8.51 -5.20
CA VAL A 237 -2.95 -7.45 -4.72
C VAL A 237 -3.57 -6.80 -5.95
N SER A 238 -4.89 -6.83 -6.04
CA SER A 238 -5.65 -6.19 -7.11
C SER A 238 -6.57 -5.15 -6.52
N SER A 239 -6.71 -4.00 -7.15
CA SER A 239 -7.65 -2.96 -6.72
C SER A 239 -8.38 -2.37 -7.91
N LEU A 240 -9.66 -2.15 -7.76
CA LEU A 240 -10.51 -1.40 -8.67
C LEU A 240 -11.12 -0.25 -7.89
N GLY A 241 -11.06 0.95 -8.45
CA GLY A 241 -11.66 2.10 -7.78
C GLY A 241 -12.13 3.18 -8.72
N TYR A 242 -12.91 4.08 -8.15
CA TYR A 242 -13.47 5.23 -8.81
C TYR A 242 -13.30 6.46 -7.93
N ASN A 243 -12.68 7.48 -8.51
CA ASN A 243 -12.53 8.78 -7.88
C ASN A 243 -13.48 9.79 -8.50
N LEU A 244 -14.42 10.27 -7.70
CA LEU A 244 -15.43 11.25 -8.07
C LEU A 244 -14.99 12.65 -7.59
N PRO A 245 -14.70 13.61 -8.47
CA PRO A 245 -14.38 14.97 -8.06
C PRO A 245 -15.64 15.67 -7.51
N LEU A 246 -15.52 16.29 -6.33
CA LEU A 246 -16.54 17.14 -5.71
C LEU A 246 -16.28 18.62 -5.99
N GLY A 247 -15.09 18.94 -6.48
CA GLY A 247 -14.65 20.28 -6.77
C GLY A 247 -13.16 20.33 -7.13
N PRO A 248 -12.57 21.52 -7.26
CA PRO A 248 -11.17 21.66 -7.69
C PRO A 248 -10.14 21.01 -6.76
N ARG A 249 -10.48 20.85 -5.48
CA ARG A 249 -9.56 20.37 -4.44
C ARG A 249 -10.15 19.28 -3.54
N ALA A 250 -11.28 18.70 -3.92
CA ALA A 250 -11.92 17.65 -3.13
C ALA A 250 -12.46 16.55 -4.03
N SER A 251 -12.38 15.30 -3.59
CA SER A 251 -12.98 14.16 -4.28
C SER A 251 -13.37 13.06 -3.29
N ILE A 252 -14.28 12.19 -3.72
CA ILE A 252 -14.56 10.93 -3.04
C ILE A 252 -13.92 9.82 -3.84
N ASP A 253 -13.26 8.91 -3.14
CA ASP A 253 -12.69 7.69 -3.70
C ASP A 253 -13.44 6.49 -3.14
N ILE A 254 -13.94 5.64 -4.02
CA ILE A 254 -14.59 4.38 -3.66
C ILE A 254 -13.76 3.27 -4.30
N SER A 255 -13.35 2.29 -3.50
CA SER A 255 -12.48 1.23 -4.00
C SER A 255 -12.75 -0.12 -3.36
N TRP A 256 -12.50 -1.14 -4.14
CA TRP A 256 -12.35 -2.53 -3.72
C TRP A 256 -10.89 -2.96 -3.93
N ARG A 257 -10.34 -3.65 -2.94
CA ARG A 257 -9.01 -4.24 -2.96
C ARG A 257 -9.10 -5.70 -2.55
N ARG A 258 -8.40 -6.55 -3.27
CA ARG A 258 -8.27 -7.96 -2.97
C ARG A 258 -6.80 -8.33 -2.82
N THR A 259 -6.45 -8.92 -1.69
CA THR A 259 -5.16 -9.54 -1.44
C THR A 259 -5.31 -11.05 -1.44
N GLN A 260 -4.45 -11.73 -2.18
CA GLN A 260 -4.42 -13.18 -2.27
C GLN A 260 -2.98 -13.64 -2.11
N ALA A 261 -2.67 -14.37 -1.06
CA ALA A 261 -1.35 -14.95 -0.85
C ALA A 261 -1.39 -16.47 -0.90
N THR A 262 -0.39 -17.04 -1.55
CA THR A 262 -0.20 -18.48 -1.68
C THR A 262 1.22 -18.79 -1.23
N PRO A 263 1.42 -19.66 -0.20
CA PRO A 263 2.75 -20.09 0.22
C PRO A 263 3.54 -20.70 -0.94
N ILE A 264 4.82 -20.44 -0.98
CA ILE A 264 5.76 -21.04 -1.93
C ILE A 264 6.15 -22.43 -1.44
N ASP A 265 6.42 -22.52 -0.14
CA ASP A 265 6.74 -23.76 0.54
C ASP A 265 5.47 -24.58 0.73
N ARG A 266 5.59 -25.90 0.65
CA ARG A 266 4.47 -26.81 0.86
C ARG A 266 4.81 -27.78 1.99
N PRO A 267 3.82 -28.13 2.82
CA PRO A 267 4.00 -29.24 3.77
C PRO A 267 4.36 -30.54 3.02
N ASP A 268 5.09 -31.40 3.70
CA ASP A 268 5.50 -32.73 3.23
C ASP A 268 4.41 -33.82 3.36
N PHE A 269 3.17 -33.38 3.61
CA PHE A 269 1.98 -34.22 3.73
C PHE A 269 0.81 -33.63 2.94
N ASP A 270 -0.19 -34.44 2.64
CA ASP A 270 -1.38 -34.03 1.93
C ASP A 270 -2.22 -33.06 2.76
N VAL A 271 -2.44 -31.85 2.22
CA VAL A 271 -3.30 -30.84 2.85
C VAL A 271 -4.66 -30.84 2.16
N GLN A 272 -5.71 -31.08 2.97
CA GLN A 272 -7.07 -30.89 2.49
C GLN A 272 -7.41 -29.39 2.49
N GLY A 273 -7.85 -28.87 1.34
CA GLY A 273 -8.25 -27.47 1.20
C GLY A 273 -7.18 -26.58 0.57
N SER A 274 -7.44 -25.30 0.61
CA SER A 274 -6.58 -24.28 0.00
C SER A 274 -5.55 -23.75 1.01
N LEU A 275 -4.27 -23.75 0.61
CA LEU A 275 -3.21 -23.09 1.38
C LEU A 275 -3.24 -21.56 1.23
N ARG A 276 -4.08 -21.05 0.35
CA ARG A 276 -4.19 -19.63 0.01
C ARG A 276 -5.14 -18.92 0.97
N TYR A 277 -4.76 -17.74 1.44
CA TYR A 277 -5.72 -16.82 2.03
C TYR A 277 -6.19 -15.76 1.02
N ILE A 278 -7.36 -15.22 1.27
CA ILE A 278 -7.95 -14.13 0.53
C ILE A 278 -8.48 -13.11 1.54
N ASP A 279 -8.23 -11.85 1.26
CA ASP A 279 -8.66 -10.70 2.03
C ASP A 279 -9.25 -9.67 1.05
N ASN A 280 -10.49 -9.22 1.28
CA ASN A 280 -11.14 -8.17 0.50
C ASN A 280 -11.42 -6.97 1.39
N GLN A 281 -11.04 -5.79 0.89
CA GLN A 281 -11.27 -4.52 1.54
C GLN A 281 -12.16 -3.65 0.66
N TYR A 282 -13.17 -3.02 1.26
CA TYR A 282 -14.07 -2.08 0.62
C TYR A 282 -13.94 -0.74 1.31
N SER A 283 -13.54 0.29 0.56
CA SER A 283 -13.14 1.58 1.14
C SER A 283 -13.88 2.75 0.49
N VAL A 284 -14.17 3.76 1.32
CA VAL A 284 -14.64 5.07 0.89
C VAL A 284 -13.78 6.13 1.56
N PHE A 285 -13.15 7.01 0.78
CA PHE A 285 -12.31 8.09 1.27
C PHE A 285 -12.79 9.44 0.75
N LEU A 286 -12.80 10.43 1.60
CA LEU A 286 -12.87 11.84 1.24
C LEU A 286 -11.43 12.39 1.16
N LEU A 287 -11.05 12.86 0.00
CA LEU A 287 -9.73 13.43 -0.28
C LEU A 287 -9.85 14.95 -0.40
N LYS A 288 -8.97 15.69 0.24
CA LYS A 288 -8.91 17.14 0.16
C LYS A 288 -7.48 17.63 0.03
N ALA A 289 -7.22 18.40 -1.03
CA ALA A 289 -5.97 19.11 -1.26
C ALA A 289 -6.08 20.57 -0.82
N PHE A 290 -4.98 21.13 -0.32
CA PHE A 290 -4.87 22.50 0.17
C PHE A 290 -3.81 23.27 -0.62
#